data_8635631acca72ecc79c829bc061826cc
#
_entry.id   8635631acca72ecc79c829bc061826cc
#
_cell.length_a   1.000
_cell.length_b   1.000
_cell.length_c   1.000
_cell.angle_alpha   90.00
_cell.angle_beta   90.00
_cell.angle_gamma   90.00
#
_symmetry.space_group_name_H-M   'P 1'
#
loop_
_entity.id
_entity.type
_entity.pdbx_description
1 polymer ?
#
loop_
_entity_poly.entity_id
_entity_poly.type
_entity_poly.pdbx_seq_one_letter_code
_entity_poly.pdbx_strand_id
1 'polypeptide(L)'
;MMMRLFVALLLAAWPVALPVPASAQSRLTLQDAIARARTGNPDARIAQVAEREAAARLDQARAWFFPRVDFTESWQRSDHPVFVFSSLLAQRQFTADRFAIEELNNPDAVNNFRSAFLAQQLIFDGGSVRAGVRQARLGVEAATISRTQVEQELAVTATEAFGQVLRAAAARRAAAGAVAAAEQDLARTRHRRDAGVVTDADVLALEAHLARMREAEVTATGHERVARTRLNQVMGEPLDARFELDDAAMPVTAVDAAGFEQEALGNRPELKLARIQEALADAAVGGARARFLPQVAAQGGYEWNGGTFGSREGAWMVGTEVRLSLFHGFGDRARLDEARHTLARRALEREKAETNIRLDVQNAVSRLETAQAREAVGRAAEAQAREAQRIVRDRYEGGLADVTALLRAAEAVQAAEAQAIAARVDVLLQAAALERAVGR
;
A
#
# COMPACT_ATOMS: atom_id res chain seq x y z
N MET A 1 24.79 -67.20 21.18
CA MET A 1 24.40 -67.46 22.59
C MET A 1 23.89 -66.18 23.18
N MET A 2 22.67 -66.21 23.69
CA MET A 2 21.83 -65.20 24.40
C MET A 2 21.20 -64.07 23.58
N MET A 3 20.05 -64.40 23.11
CA MET A 3 18.88 -63.61 22.70
C MET A 3 18.25 -62.91 23.92
N ARG A 4 18.09 -61.59 23.88
CA ARG A 4 17.23 -60.87 24.82
C ARG A 4 16.08 -60.19 24.09
N LEU A 5 14.89 -60.71 24.27
CA LEU A 5 13.59 -60.11 23.92
C LEU A 5 13.42 -58.78 24.65
N PHE A 6 13.02 -57.74 23.92
CA PHE A 6 12.38 -56.54 24.46
C PHE A 6 10.94 -56.48 23.94
N VAL A 7 10.00 -56.71 24.85
CA VAL A 7 8.57 -56.50 24.62
C VAL A 7 8.30 -55.00 24.77
N ALA A 8 7.92 -54.34 23.70
CA ALA A 8 7.48 -52.96 23.69
C ALA A 8 5.96 -52.91 23.89
N LEU A 9 5.53 -52.38 25.05
CA LEU A 9 4.14 -52.12 25.40
C LEU A 9 3.67 -50.86 24.63
N LEU A 10 2.79 -51.03 23.64
CA LEU A 10 2.12 -49.94 22.94
C LEU A 10 0.97 -49.40 23.80
N LEU A 11 1.22 -48.28 24.51
CA LEU A 11 0.21 -47.45 25.15
C LEU A 11 -0.45 -46.60 24.05
N ALA A 12 -1.68 -46.98 23.67
CA ALA A 12 -2.53 -46.16 22.80
C ALA A 12 -3.01 -44.92 23.58
N ALA A 13 -2.35 -43.77 23.37
CA ALA A 13 -2.83 -42.48 23.82
C ALA A 13 -3.96 -42.00 22.89
N TRP A 14 -5.19 -42.09 23.37
CA TRP A 14 -6.34 -41.43 22.78
C TRP A 14 -6.18 -39.92 22.92
N PRO A 15 -6.26 -39.12 21.84
CA PRO A 15 -6.24 -37.66 21.98
C PRO A 15 -7.55 -37.22 22.63
N VAL A 16 -7.50 -36.77 23.86
CA VAL A 16 -8.57 -36.01 24.49
C VAL A 16 -8.64 -34.69 23.75
N ALA A 17 -9.63 -34.55 22.88
CA ALA A 17 -9.96 -33.28 22.25
C ALA A 17 -10.45 -32.31 23.34
N LEU A 18 -9.56 -31.45 23.84
CA LEU A 18 -9.95 -30.31 24.66
C LEU A 18 -10.91 -29.45 23.86
N PRO A 19 -12.08 -29.05 24.42
CA PRO A 19 -12.94 -28.11 23.74
C PRO A 19 -12.17 -26.80 23.51
N VAL A 20 -11.96 -26.46 22.26
CA VAL A 20 -11.46 -25.12 21.88
C VAL A 20 -12.45 -24.13 22.49
N PRO A 21 -12.02 -23.21 23.38
CA PRO A 21 -12.93 -22.22 23.93
C PRO A 21 -13.55 -21.48 22.73
N ALA A 22 -14.89 -21.47 22.65
CA ALA A 22 -15.61 -20.63 21.72
C ALA A 22 -15.05 -19.21 21.93
N SER A 23 -14.31 -18.71 20.96
CA SER A 23 -13.76 -17.38 21.00
C SER A 23 -14.92 -16.44 21.27
N ALA A 24 -14.96 -15.82 22.44
CA ALA A 24 -15.87 -14.74 22.74
C ALA A 24 -15.77 -13.79 21.52
N GLN A 25 -16.89 -13.57 20.84
CA GLN A 25 -16.93 -12.68 19.68
C GLN A 25 -16.44 -11.32 20.18
N SER A 26 -15.17 -11.02 19.92
CA SER A 26 -14.56 -9.76 20.31
C SER A 26 -15.31 -8.64 19.60
N ARG A 27 -15.82 -7.70 20.36
CA ARG A 27 -16.42 -6.50 19.78
C ARG A 27 -15.33 -5.75 19.02
N LEU A 28 -15.56 -5.53 17.76
CA LEU A 28 -14.63 -4.84 16.88
C LEU A 28 -14.87 -3.33 16.98
N THR A 29 -13.90 -2.62 17.55
CA THR A 29 -13.90 -1.15 17.55
C THR A 29 -13.34 -0.63 16.22
N LEU A 30 -13.57 0.66 15.92
CA LEU A 30 -12.95 1.31 14.76
C LEU A 30 -11.43 1.28 14.84
N GLN A 31 -10.87 1.50 16.04
CA GLN A 31 -9.41 1.48 16.24
C GLN A 31 -8.82 0.09 15.97
N ASP A 32 -9.52 -0.98 16.39
CA ASP A 32 -9.11 -2.34 16.07
C ASP A 32 -9.15 -2.61 14.56
N ALA A 33 -10.19 -2.14 13.87
CA ALA A 33 -10.31 -2.29 12.42
C ALA A 33 -9.16 -1.58 11.68
N ILE A 34 -8.82 -0.35 12.09
CA ILE A 34 -7.67 0.41 11.55
C ILE A 34 -6.35 -0.31 11.83
N ALA A 35 -6.13 -0.78 13.07
CA ALA A 35 -4.91 -1.50 13.44
C ALA A 35 -4.73 -2.80 12.64
N ARG A 36 -5.81 -3.57 12.45
CA ARG A 36 -5.80 -4.77 11.61
C ARG A 36 -5.56 -4.44 10.14
N ALA A 37 -6.17 -3.39 9.61
CA ALA A 37 -5.93 -2.94 8.23
C ALA A 37 -4.45 -2.57 8.00
N ARG A 38 -3.84 -1.82 8.91
CA ARG A 38 -2.42 -1.44 8.83
C ARG A 38 -1.44 -2.62 8.88
N THR A 39 -1.82 -3.74 9.48
CA THR A 39 -0.93 -4.91 9.65
C THR A 39 -1.28 -6.08 8.73
N GLY A 40 -2.56 -6.33 8.51
CA GLY A 40 -3.09 -7.49 7.78
C GLY A 40 -3.29 -7.25 6.29
N ASN A 41 -3.57 -5.99 5.89
CA ASN A 41 -3.89 -5.68 4.50
C ASN A 41 -2.69 -5.94 3.57
N PRO A 42 -2.91 -6.56 2.40
CA PRO A 42 -1.88 -6.78 1.40
C PRO A 42 -1.12 -5.51 0.99
N ASP A 43 -1.77 -4.35 0.88
CA ASP A 43 -1.14 -3.09 0.47
C ASP A 43 -0.11 -2.60 1.51
N ALA A 44 -0.39 -2.77 2.82
CA ALA A 44 0.58 -2.47 3.88
C ALA A 44 1.81 -3.38 3.78
N ARG A 45 1.60 -4.67 3.50
CA ARG A 45 2.69 -5.65 3.32
C ARG A 45 3.50 -5.36 2.06
N ILE A 46 2.86 -4.96 0.96
CA ILE A 46 3.52 -4.54 -0.28
C ILE A 46 4.41 -3.33 0.00
N ALA A 47 3.90 -2.30 0.70
CA ALA A 47 4.67 -1.12 1.05
C ALA A 47 5.89 -1.45 1.93
N GLN A 48 5.75 -2.38 2.89
CA GLN A 48 6.86 -2.86 3.71
C GLN A 48 7.93 -3.59 2.88
N VAL A 49 7.53 -4.39 1.90
CA VAL A 49 8.49 -5.07 0.99
C VAL A 49 9.18 -4.06 0.09
N ALA A 50 8.47 -3.05 -0.42
CA ALA A 50 9.05 -1.97 -1.22
C ALA A 50 10.12 -1.16 -0.45
N GLU A 51 9.93 -0.94 0.86
CA GLU A 51 10.95 -0.33 1.71
C GLU A 51 12.22 -1.18 1.79
N ARG A 52 12.08 -2.51 1.96
CA ARG A 52 13.22 -3.43 1.97
C ARG A 52 13.92 -3.50 0.60
N GLU A 53 13.18 -3.43 -0.49
CA GLU A 53 13.71 -3.34 -1.84
C GLU A 53 14.55 -2.06 -2.01
N ALA A 54 14.06 -0.92 -1.53
CA ALA A 54 14.81 0.34 -1.57
C ALA A 54 16.10 0.26 -0.74
N ALA A 55 16.08 -0.40 0.43
CA ALA A 55 17.27 -0.64 1.23
C ALA A 55 18.31 -1.49 0.49
N ALA A 56 17.88 -2.55 -0.20
CA ALA A 56 18.77 -3.37 -1.02
C ALA A 56 19.40 -2.58 -2.20
N ARG A 57 18.63 -1.65 -2.80
CA ARG A 57 19.17 -0.73 -3.82
C ARG A 57 20.25 0.21 -3.25
N LEU A 58 20.10 0.65 -2.01
CA LEU A 58 21.12 1.44 -1.33
C LEU A 58 22.41 0.62 -1.13
N ASP A 59 22.31 -0.65 -0.75
CA ASP A 59 23.48 -1.50 -0.60
C ASP A 59 24.15 -1.79 -1.96
N GLN A 60 23.38 -1.95 -3.03
CA GLN A 60 23.91 -2.02 -4.40
C GLN A 60 24.68 -0.73 -4.78
N ALA A 61 24.13 0.45 -4.43
CA ALA A 61 24.82 1.71 -4.69
C ALA A 61 26.12 1.83 -3.89
N ARG A 62 26.15 1.35 -2.64
CA ARG A 62 27.35 1.31 -1.80
C ARG A 62 28.42 0.34 -2.30
N ALA A 63 28.02 -0.71 -3.02
CA ALA A 63 28.95 -1.68 -3.56
C ALA A 63 30.03 -1.07 -4.49
N TRP A 64 29.73 0.09 -5.10
CA TRP A 64 30.70 0.82 -5.91
C TRP A 64 31.88 1.41 -5.12
N PHE A 65 31.81 1.45 -3.79
CA PHE A 65 32.95 1.83 -2.94
C PHE A 65 33.94 0.69 -2.71
N PHE A 66 33.58 -0.54 -3.09
CA PHE A 66 34.40 -1.72 -2.90
C PHE A 66 35.02 -2.19 -4.22
N PRO A 67 36.16 -2.90 -4.17
CA PRO A 67 36.76 -3.49 -5.36
C PRO A 67 35.83 -4.56 -5.93
N ARG A 68 35.72 -4.55 -7.25
CA ARG A 68 35.10 -5.65 -8.00
C ARG A 68 36.20 -6.66 -8.36
N VAL A 69 35.99 -7.94 -8.08
CA VAL A 69 36.88 -9.02 -8.40
C VAL A 69 36.16 -10.01 -9.27
N ASP A 70 36.62 -10.18 -10.49
CA ASP A 70 36.08 -11.11 -11.46
C ASP A 70 37.06 -12.25 -11.68
N PHE A 71 36.56 -13.49 -11.79
CA PHE A 71 37.32 -14.65 -12.25
C PHE A 71 36.81 -15.04 -13.64
N THR A 72 37.75 -15.26 -14.56
CA THR A 72 37.43 -15.70 -15.92
C THR A 72 38.26 -16.95 -16.24
N GLU A 73 37.64 -18.01 -16.71
CA GLU A 73 38.26 -19.15 -17.30
C GLU A 73 37.90 -19.21 -18.78
N SER A 74 38.86 -19.33 -19.63
CA SER A 74 38.65 -19.44 -21.08
C SER A 74 39.57 -20.46 -21.71
N TRP A 75 39.08 -21.17 -22.71
CA TRP A 75 39.84 -22.02 -23.59
C TRP A 75 39.67 -21.52 -25.04
N GLN A 76 40.77 -21.36 -25.72
CA GLN A 76 40.77 -20.99 -27.12
C GLN A 76 41.81 -21.86 -27.87
N ARG A 77 41.46 -22.28 -29.07
CA ARG A 77 42.38 -22.91 -30.03
C ARG A 77 42.32 -22.12 -31.32
N SER A 78 43.47 -21.70 -31.82
CA SER A 78 43.56 -20.93 -33.06
C SER A 78 44.95 -21.09 -33.69
N ASP A 79 45.00 -20.97 -35.02
CA ASP A 79 46.20 -20.83 -35.86
C ASP A 79 46.46 -19.37 -36.25
N HIS A 80 45.63 -18.41 -35.74
CA HIS A 80 45.83 -16.99 -36.02
C HIS A 80 47.22 -16.54 -35.54
N PRO A 81 48.09 -15.98 -36.40
CA PRO A 81 49.51 -15.72 -36.06
C PRO A 81 49.73 -14.93 -34.78
N VAL A 82 48.96 -13.81 -34.56
CA VAL A 82 49.08 -12.99 -33.35
C VAL A 82 48.65 -13.76 -32.12
N PHE A 83 47.59 -14.57 -32.21
CA PHE A 83 47.14 -15.40 -31.09
C PHE A 83 48.18 -16.47 -30.72
N VAL A 84 48.74 -17.19 -31.70
CA VAL A 84 49.74 -18.22 -31.47
C VAL A 84 51.00 -17.63 -30.84
N PHE A 85 51.53 -16.55 -31.39
CA PHE A 85 52.68 -15.83 -30.87
C PHE A 85 52.48 -15.37 -29.43
N SER A 86 51.38 -14.65 -29.16
CA SER A 86 51.07 -14.11 -27.81
C SER A 86 50.80 -15.22 -26.79
N SER A 87 50.10 -16.31 -27.22
CA SER A 87 49.82 -17.46 -26.35
C SER A 87 51.07 -18.20 -25.94
N LEU A 88 51.97 -18.49 -26.89
CA LEU A 88 53.25 -19.16 -26.61
C LEU A 88 54.12 -18.32 -25.66
N LEU A 89 54.16 -16.99 -25.82
CA LEU A 89 54.86 -16.11 -24.88
C LEU A 89 54.22 -16.14 -23.48
N ALA A 90 52.90 -16.03 -23.40
CA ALA A 90 52.17 -16.10 -22.12
C ALA A 90 52.33 -17.45 -21.42
N GLN A 91 52.47 -18.54 -22.17
CA GLN A 91 52.74 -19.91 -21.69
C GLN A 91 54.20 -20.17 -21.40
N ARG A 92 55.13 -19.21 -21.65
CA ARG A 92 56.57 -19.32 -21.57
C ARG A 92 57.13 -20.50 -22.39
N GLN A 93 56.50 -20.81 -23.53
CA GLN A 93 56.86 -21.91 -24.44
C GLN A 93 57.43 -21.43 -25.78
N PHE A 94 57.74 -20.13 -25.89
CA PHE A 94 58.29 -19.55 -27.10
C PHE A 94 59.78 -19.86 -27.20
N THR A 95 60.22 -20.44 -28.31
CA THR A 95 61.64 -20.88 -28.58
C THR A 95 62.21 -20.13 -29.78
N ALA A 96 63.52 -20.15 -29.95
CA ALA A 96 64.23 -19.41 -31.01
C ALA A 96 63.78 -19.82 -32.43
N ASP A 97 63.52 -21.12 -32.66
CA ASP A 97 63.02 -21.66 -33.93
C ASP A 97 61.69 -21.10 -34.37
N ARG A 98 60.87 -20.66 -33.44
CA ARG A 98 59.54 -19.99 -33.68
C ARG A 98 59.67 -18.58 -34.25
N PHE A 99 60.90 -18.02 -34.35
CA PHE A 99 61.14 -16.74 -35.00
C PHE A 99 61.32 -16.86 -36.53
N ALA A 100 61.31 -18.06 -37.13
CA ALA A 100 61.32 -18.22 -38.57
C ALA A 100 60.08 -17.47 -39.15
N ILE A 101 60.30 -16.69 -40.23
CA ILE A 101 59.26 -15.88 -40.86
C ILE A 101 58.05 -16.72 -41.29
N GLU A 102 58.33 -17.95 -41.79
CA GLU A 102 57.31 -18.90 -42.19
C GLU A 102 56.41 -19.31 -40.99
N GLU A 103 57.02 -19.69 -39.87
CA GLU A 103 56.36 -20.05 -38.63
C GLU A 103 55.55 -18.88 -38.04
N LEU A 104 56.03 -17.63 -38.16
CA LEU A 104 55.34 -16.45 -37.71
C LEU A 104 54.09 -16.12 -38.54
N ASN A 105 54.13 -16.37 -39.85
CA ASN A 105 53.04 -16.08 -40.76
C ASN A 105 52.03 -17.22 -40.90
N ASN A 106 52.47 -18.47 -40.80
CA ASN A 106 51.64 -19.66 -40.95
C ASN A 106 51.83 -20.64 -39.78
N PRO A 107 51.55 -20.26 -38.55
CA PRO A 107 51.81 -21.11 -37.38
C PRO A 107 50.78 -22.25 -37.27
N ASP A 108 51.23 -23.38 -36.68
CA ASP A 108 50.34 -24.44 -36.28
C ASP A 108 49.35 -23.93 -35.15
N ALA A 109 48.09 -24.42 -35.17
CA ALA A 109 47.09 -24.07 -34.17
C ALA A 109 47.51 -24.51 -32.77
N VAL A 110 47.51 -23.59 -31.81
CA VAL A 110 47.80 -23.83 -30.40
C VAL A 110 46.57 -23.69 -29.51
N ASN A 111 46.57 -24.44 -28.40
CA ASN A 111 45.60 -24.25 -27.34
C ASN A 111 46.10 -23.18 -26.35
N ASN A 112 45.19 -22.39 -25.81
CA ASN A 112 45.43 -21.58 -24.62
C ASN A 112 44.29 -21.75 -23.61
N PHE A 113 44.58 -22.32 -22.45
CA PHE A 113 43.74 -22.36 -21.27
C PHE A 113 44.14 -21.17 -20.40
N ARG A 114 43.25 -20.19 -20.25
CA ARG A 114 43.52 -18.97 -19.50
C ARG A 114 42.57 -18.87 -18.33
N SER A 115 43.12 -18.85 -17.10
CA SER A 115 42.42 -18.44 -15.88
C SER A 115 42.89 -17.05 -15.48
N ALA A 116 42.00 -16.15 -15.21
CA ALA A 116 42.35 -14.78 -14.81
C ALA A 116 41.50 -14.31 -13.65
N PHE A 117 42.16 -13.72 -12.65
CA PHE A 117 41.52 -12.84 -11.65
C PHE A 117 41.80 -11.39 -12.00
N LEU A 118 40.74 -10.58 -12.06
CA LEU A 118 40.86 -9.12 -12.28
C LEU A 118 40.17 -8.39 -11.16
N ALA A 119 40.91 -7.62 -10.39
CA ALA A 119 40.36 -6.70 -9.38
C ALA A 119 40.37 -5.27 -9.94
N GLN A 120 39.25 -4.58 -9.84
CA GLN A 120 39.08 -3.19 -10.26
C GLN A 120 38.52 -2.37 -9.13
N GLN A 121 39.06 -1.18 -8.86
CA GLN A 121 38.59 -0.26 -7.86
C GLN A 121 38.54 1.16 -8.43
N LEU A 122 37.38 1.76 -8.33
CA LEU A 122 37.21 3.18 -8.58
C LEU A 122 37.73 3.98 -7.37
N ILE A 123 38.78 4.75 -7.56
CA ILE A 123 39.44 5.54 -6.51
C ILE A 123 38.80 6.92 -6.38
N PHE A 124 38.51 7.54 -7.53
CA PHE A 124 37.87 8.85 -7.61
C PHE A 124 37.06 8.98 -8.89
N ASP A 125 35.87 9.54 -8.79
CA ASP A 125 34.92 9.68 -9.90
C ASP A 125 34.26 11.07 -9.97
N GLY A 126 34.91 12.07 -9.38
CA GLY A 126 34.33 13.39 -9.29
C GLY A 126 33.17 13.51 -8.30
N GLY A 127 32.84 12.43 -7.57
CA GLY A 127 31.73 12.36 -6.63
C GLY A 127 30.44 11.74 -7.19
N SER A 128 30.48 11.12 -8.37
CA SER A 128 29.33 10.46 -9.01
C SER A 128 28.78 9.32 -8.14
N VAL A 129 29.63 8.42 -7.62
CA VAL A 129 29.22 7.34 -6.70
C VAL A 129 28.60 7.92 -5.42
N ARG A 130 29.18 8.98 -4.86
CA ARG A 130 28.61 9.65 -3.68
C ARG A 130 27.22 10.22 -3.97
N ALA A 131 27.04 10.85 -5.13
CA ALA A 131 25.73 11.35 -5.58
C ALA A 131 24.73 10.18 -5.76
N GLY A 132 25.14 9.08 -6.37
CA GLY A 132 24.32 7.87 -6.52
C GLY A 132 23.91 7.25 -5.19
N VAL A 133 24.84 7.13 -4.23
CA VAL A 133 24.54 6.64 -2.86
C VAL A 133 23.60 7.60 -2.13
N ARG A 134 23.77 8.93 -2.28
CA ARG A 134 22.83 9.92 -1.73
C ARG A 134 21.44 9.76 -2.32
N GLN A 135 21.32 9.56 -3.64
CA GLN A 135 20.03 9.31 -4.30
C GLN A 135 19.39 8.01 -3.79
N ALA A 136 20.15 6.93 -3.68
CA ALA A 136 19.63 5.66 -3.16
C ALA A 136 19.18 5.77 -1.68
N ARG A 137 19.90 6.54 -0.84
CA ARG A 137 19.48 6.83 0.54
C ARG A 137 18.16 7.59 0.58
N LEU A 138 18.02 8.65 -0.22
CA LEU A 138 16.78 9.41 -0.36
C LEU A 138 15.65 8.51 -0.90
N GLY A 139 15.97 7.52 -1.73
CA GLY A 139 15.03 6.50 -2.18
C GLY A 139 14.48 5.63 -1.04
N VAL A 140 15.33 5.26 -0.05
CA VAL A 140 14.88 4.55 1.17
C VAL A 140 13.95 5.45 1.99
N GLU A 141 14.34 6.71 2.22
CA GLU A 141 13.51 7.67 2.95
C GLU A 141 12.15 7.86 2.27
N ALA A 142 12.12 7.96 0.93
CA ALA A 142 10.88 8.05 0.17
C ALA A 142 10.02 6.80 0.34
N ALA A 143 10.61 5.60 0.31
CA ALA A 143 9.87 4.35 0.50
C ALA A 143 9.26 4.25 1.91
N THR A 144 10.00 4.67 2.96
CA THR A 144 9.48 4.72 4.34
C THR A 144 8.30 5.69 4.45
N ILE A 145 8.40 6.89 3.86
CA ILE A 145 7.29 7.85 3.87
C ILE A 145 6.10 7.36 3.04
N SER A 146 6.35 6.71 1.90
CA SER A 146 5.28 6.09 1.09
C SER A 146 4.55 4.99 1.87
N ARG A 147 5.26 4.20 2.69
CA ARG A 147 4.62 3.24 3.60
C ARG A 147 3.70 3.94 4.59
N THR A 148 4.15 5.03 5.22
CA THR A 148 3.29 5.82 6.12
C THR A 148 2.06 6.36 5.39
N GLN A 149 2.20 6.80 4.14
CA GLN A 149 1.06 7.24 3.32
C GLN A 149 0.05 6.12 3.08
N VAL A 150 0.51 4.91 2.76
CA VAL A 150 -0.35 3.73 2.61
C VAL A 150 -1.06 3.38 3.93
N GLU A 151 -0.36 3.44 5.07
CA GLU A 151 -0.95 3.20 6.39
C GLU A 151 -2.05 4.22 6.74
N GLN A 152 -1.88 5.50 6.36
CA GLN A 152 -2.91 6.54 6.51
C GLN A 152 -4.10 6.31 5.56
N GLU A 153 -3.86 5.93 4.32
CA GLU A 153 -4.91 5.60 3.35
C GLU A 153 -5.73 4.39 3.81
N LEU A 154 -5.08 3.37 4.35
CA LEU A 154 -5.74 2.20 4.92
C LEU A 154 -6.58 2.56 6.14
N ALA A 155 -6.16 3.53 6.97
CA ALA A 155 -6.97 4.00 8.09
C ALA A 155 -8.27 4.66 7.61
N VAL A 156 -8.22 5.50 6.56
CA VAL A 156 -9.40 6.08 5.93
C VAL A 156 -10.29 5.00 5.34
N THR A 157 -9.73 4.10 4.53
CA THR A 157 -10.48 3.00 3.89
C THR A 157 -11.14 2.08 4.92
N ALA A 158 -10.45 1.78 6.03
CA ALA A 158 -11.01 1.00 7.13
C ALA A 158 -12.16 1.75 7.82
N THR A 159 -12.03 3.06 8.02
CA THR A 159 -13.10 3.90 8.58
C THR A 159 -14.31 3.94 7.66
N GLU A 160 -14.10 4.06 6.35
CA GLU A 160 -15.19 4.02 5.36
C GLU A 160 -15.90 2.66 5.38
N ALA A 161 -15.15 1.57 5.34
CA ALA A 161 -15.72 0.22 5.38
C ALA A 161 -16.47 -0.06 6.69
N PHE A 162 -15.92 0.38 7.84
CA PHE A 162 -16.56 0.29 9.15
C PHE A 162 -17.86 1.10 9.19
N GLY A 163 -17.85 2.34 8.71
CA GLY A 163 -19.03 3.19 8.59
C GLY A 163 -20.13 2.59 7.71
N GLN A 164 -19.74 1.92 6.61
CA GLN A 164 -20.67 1.19 5.75
C GLN A 164 -21.34 0.02 6.49
N VAL A 165 -20.60 -0.73 7.33
CA VAL A 165 -21.19 -1.82 8.12
C VAL A 165 -22.16 -1.24 9.15
N LEU A 166 -21.80 -0.15 9.85
CA LEU A 166 -22.69 0.54 10.81
C LEU A 166 -23.98 0.96 10.13
N ARG A 167 -23.88 1.60 8.97
CA ARG A 167 -25.04 2.05 8.18
C ARG A 167 -25.91 0.88 7.74
N ALA A 168 -25.31 -0.18 7.19
CA ALA A 168 -26.05 -1.35 6.72
C ALA A 168 -26.71 -2.12 7.88
N ALA A 169 -26.05 -2.27 9.02
CA ALA A 169 -26.60 -2.90 10.21
C ALA A 169 -27.77 -2.09 10.80
N ALA A 170 -27.67 -0.77 10.81
CA ALA A 170 -28.74 0.11 11.25
C ALA A 170 -29.93 0.07 10.28
N ALA A 171 -29.70 0.08 8.95
CA ALA A 171 -30.73 -0.05 7.95
C ALA A 171 -31.47 -1.41 8.06
N ARG A 172 -30.76 -2.50 8.32
CA ARG A 172 -31.40 -3.82 8.55
C ARG A 172 -32.26 -3.79 9.82
N ARG A 173 -31.78 -3.20 10.92
CA ARG A 173 -32.58 -3.07 12.15
C ARG A 173 -33.85 -2.24 11.92
N ALA A 174 -33.73 -1.13 11.18
CA ALA A 174 -34.88 -0.30 10.81
C ALA A 174 -35.87 -1.05 9.93
N ALA A 175 -35.40 -1.79 8.92
CA ALA A 175 -36.26 -2.61 8.05
C ALA A 175 -36.99 -3.70 8.83
N ALA A 176 -36.32 -4.41 9.74
CA ALA A 176 -36.96 -5.40 10.61
C ALA A 176 -38.03 -4.77 11.52
N GLY A 177 -37.76 -3.58 12.06
CA GLY A 177 -38.74 -2.79 12.83
C GLY A 177 -39.97 -2.40 12.00
N ALA A 178 -39.74 -1.99 10.74
CA ALA A 178 -40.81 -1.67 9.80
C ALA A 178 -41.70 -2.86 9.44
N VAL A 179 -41.09 -4.05 9.25
CA VAL A 179 -41.86 -5.30 9.07
C VAL A 179 -42.73 -5.59 10.27
N ALA A 180 -42.17 -5.54 11.49
CA ALA A 180 -42.93 -5.77 12.72
C ALA A 180 -44.08 -4.76 12.91
N ALA A 181 -43.86 -3.50 12.59
CA ALA A 181 -44.92 -2.45 12.64
C ALA A 181 -46.00 -2.73 11.60
N ALA A 182 -45.64 -3.05 10.34
CA ALA A 182 -46.60 -3.35 9.29
C ALA A 182 -47.44 -4.60 9.60
N GLU A 183 -46.85 -5.62 10.23
CA GLU A 183 -47.56 -6.83 10.68
C GLU A 183 -48.59 -6.50 11.75
N GLN A 184 -48.26 -5.65 12.70
CA GLN A 184 -49.20 -5.18 13.73
C GLN A 184 -50.34 -4.32 13.15
N ASP A 185 -50.02 -3.40 12.22
CA ASP A 185 -51.00 -2.56 11.57
C ASP A 185 -51.97 -3.40 10.72
N LEU A 186 -51.46 -4.38 9.99
CA LEU A 186 -52.28 -5.34 9.23
C LEU A 186 -53.19 -6.17 10.13
N ALA A 187 -52.70 -6.71 11.23
CA ALA A 187 -53.50 -7.48 12.19
C ALA A 187 -54.63 -6.63 12.77
N ARG A 188 -54.36 -5.38 13.20
CA ARG A 188 -55.36 -4.46 13.68
C ARG A 188 -56.43 -4.12 12.63
N THR A 189 -56.03 -3.88 11.40
CA THR A 189 -56.92 -3.56 10.29
C THR A 189 -57.81 -4.72 9.92
N ARG A 190 -57.30 -5.96 9.95
CA ARG A 190 -58.12 -7.15 9.75
C ARG A 190 -59.23 -7.32 10.80
N HIS A 191 -58.92 -7.09 12.09
CA HIS A 191 -59.93 -7.07 13.15
C HIS A 191 -61.02 -5.98 12.94
N ARG A 192 -60.59 -4.79 12.48
CA ARG A 192 -61.55 -3.69 12.17
C ARG A 192 -62.41 -4.00 10.94
N ARG A 193 -61.87 -4.69 9.94
CA ARG A 193 -62.64 -5.16 8.79
C ARG A 193 -63.69 -6.17 9.23
N ASP A 194 -63.32 -7.13 10.10
CA ASP A 194 -64.28 -8.15 10.61
C ASP A 194 -65.36 -7.50 11.46
N ALA A 195 -65.10 -6.36 12.06
CA ALA A 195 -66.09 -5.51 12.75
C ALA A 195 -66.88 -4.58 11.80
N GLY A 196 -66.63 -4.58 10.50
CA GLY A 196 -67.32 -3.73 9.51
C GLY A 196 -66.92 -2.27 9.48
N VAL A 197 -65.75 -1.90 10.10
CA VAL A 197 -65.33 -0.48 10.28
C VAL A 197 -64.43 -0.04 9.10
N VAL A 198 -63.74 -0.94 8.43
CA VAL A 198 -62.83 -0.64 7.30
C VAL A 198 -63.14 -1.58 6.13
N THR A 199 -62.62 -1.26 4.93
CA THR A 199 -62.88 -1.99 3.69
C THR A 199 -61.82 -3.08 3.44
N ASP A 200 -62.13 -4.04 2.54
CA ASP A 200 -61.13 -5.01 2.05
C ASP A 200 -59.97 -4.31 1.31
N ALA A 201 -60.21 -3.16 0.66
CA ALA A 201 -59.18 -2.40 -0.01
C ALA A 201 -58.15 -1.89 0.97
N ASP A 202 -58.49 -1.53 2.22
CA ASP A 202 -57.55 -1.10 3.26
C ASP A 202 -56.66 -2.29 3.70
N VAL A 203 -57.23 -3.48 3.82
CA VAL A 203 -56.46 -4.72 4.13
C VAL A 203 -55.48 -5.04 3.03
N LEU A 204 -55.92 -5.00 1.78
CA LEU A 204 -55.05 -5.30 0.60
C LEU A 204 -53.91 -4.26 0.47
N ALA A 205 -54.17 -2.96 0.79
CA ALA A 205 -53.15 -1.92 0.78
C ALA A 205 -52.06 -2.19 1.83
N LEU A 206 -52.45 -2.63 3.04
CA LEU A 206 -51.48 -3.02 4.09
C LEU A 206 -50.78 -4.34 3.82
N GLU A 207 -51.40 -5.30 3.17
CA GLU A 207 -50.73 -6.51 2.72
C GLU A 207 -49.65 -6.20 1.65
N ALA A 208 -49.94 -5.33 0.70
CA ALA A 208 -48.99 -4.86 -0.29
C ALA A 208 -47.82 -4.03 0.39
N HIS A 209 -48.16 -3.24 1.41
CA HIS A 209 -47.14 -2.53 2.20
C HIS A 209 -46.23 -3.50 2.95
N LEU A 210 -46.76 -4.50 3.65
CA LEU A 210 -46.00 -5.54 4.33
C LEU A 210 -45.08 -6.30 3.38
N ALA A 211 -45.55 -6.62 2.19
CA ALA A 211 -44.71 -7.28 1.17
C ALA A 211 -43.52 -6.43 0.77
N ARG A 212 -43.70 -5.10 0.59
CA ARG A 212 -42.57 -4.15 0.33
C ARG A 212 -41.59 -4.08 1.51
N MET A 213 -42.08 -4.06 2.77
CA MET A 213 -41.23 -4.03 3.95
C MET A 213 -40.37 -5.29 4.07
N ARG A 214 -40.93 -6.46 3.78
CA ARG A 214 -40.18 -7.73 3.76
C ARG A 214 -39.13 -7.76 2.66
N GLU A 215 -39.43 -7.25 1.47
CA GLU A 215 -38.44 -7.09 0.40
C GLU A 215 -37.28 -6.17 0.82
N ALA A 216 -37.60 -5.01 1.46
CA ALA A 216 -36.61 -4.08 1.97
C ALA A 216 -35.70 -4.73 3.07
N GLU A 217 -36.26 -5.57 3.95
CA GLU A 217 -35.49 -6.32 4.96
C GLU A 217 -34.53 -7.33 4.32
N VAL A 218 -34.98 -8.09 3.31
CA VAL A 218 -34.14 -9.03 2.55
C VAL A 218 -32.96 -8.28 1.89
N THR A 219 -33.27 -7.17 1.24
CA THR A 219 -32.26 -6.31 0.59
C THR A 219 -31.26 -5.72 1.61
N ALA A 220 -31.73 -5.19 2.73
CA ALA A 220 -30.89 -4.65 3.79
C ALA A 220 -29.98 -5.71 4.42
N THR A 221 -30.48 -6.94 4.59
CA THR A 221 -29.70 -8.10 5.06
C THR A 221 -28.57 -8.46 4.08
N GLY A 222 -28.86 -8.42 2.77
CA GLY A 222 -27.87 -8.61 1.72
C GLY A 222 -26.77 -7.54 1.76
N HIS A 223 -27.17 -6.26 1.89
CA HIS A 223 -26.23 -5.14 1.96
C HIS A 223 -25.32 -5.21 3.20
N GLU A 224 -25.85 -5.60 4.37
CA GLU A 224 -25.03 -5.78 5.57
C GLU A 224 -23.96 -6.87 5.37
N ARG A 225 -24.34 -8.00 4.74
CA ARG A 225 -23.39 -9.07 4.43
C ARG A 225 -22.25 -8.58 3.54
N VAL A 226 -22.56 -7.86 2.46
CA VAL A 226 -21.57 -7.30 1.54
C VAL A 226 -20.65 -6.29 2.26
N ALA A 227 -21.22 -5.42 3.08
CA ALA A 227 -20.44 -4.44 3.85
C ALA A 227 -19.45 -5.13 4.82
N ARG A 228 -19.89 -6.19 5.52
CA ARG A 228 -19.03 -7.00 6.40
C ARG A 228 -17.89 -7.68 5.63
N THR A 229 -18.19 -8.28 4.49
CA THR A 229 -17.19 -8.87 3.59
C THR A 229 -16.16 -7.85 3.15
N ARG A 230 -16.61 -6.63 2.80
CA ARG A 230 -15.69 -5.52 2.43
C ARG A 230 -14.79 -5.09 3.59
N LEU A 231 -15.32 -4.98 4.79
CA LEU A 231 -14.52 -4.64 5.97
C LEU A 231 -13.47 -5.75 6.25
N ASN A 232 -13.84 -7.03 6.16
CA ASN A 232 -12.91 -8.14 6.29
C ASN A 232 -11.77 -8.07 5.26
N GLN A 233 -12.12 -7.77 4.00
CA GLN A 233 -11.13 -7.58 2.93
C GLN A 233 -10.14 -6.46 3.28
N VAL A 234 -10.63 -5.33 3.78
CA VAL A 234 -9.78 -4.17 4.14
C VAL A 234 -8.88 -4.51 5.32
N MET A 235 -9.37 -5.26 6.32
CA MET A 235 -8.58 -5.73 7.45
C MET A 235 -7.58 -6.83 7.09
N GLY A 236 -7.68 -7.45 5.89
CA GLY A 236 -6.86 -8.60 5.50
C GLY A 236 -7.28 -9.90 6.19
N GLU A 237 -8.51 -9.96 6.70
CA GLU A 237 -9.09 -11.13 7.34
C GLU A 237 -9.82 -12.02 6.32
N PRO A 238 -10.14 -13.29 6.66
CA PRO A 238 -11.01 -14.12 5.83
C PRO A 238 -12.34 -13.44 5.56
N LEU A 239 -12.83 -13.50 4.30
CA LEU A 239 -14.00 -12.75 3.85
C LEU A 239 -15.30 -13.08 4.62
N ASP A 240 -15.38 -14.25 5.22
CA ASP A 240 -16.51 -14.77 6.00
C ASP A 240 -16.30 -14.64 7.52
N ALA A 241 -15.23 -14.00 7.97
CA ALA A 241 -14.94 -13.80 9.39
C ALA A 241 -16.09 -13.07 10.08
N ARG A 242 -16.49 -13.58 11.26
CA ARG A 242 -17.60 -13.02 12.04
C ARG A 242 -17.06 -12.13 13.15
N PHE A 243 -17.70 -10.99 13.33
CA PHE A 243 -17.41 -10.03 14.40
C PHE A 243 -18.69 -9.30 14.81
N GLU A 244 -18.73 -8.81 16.03
CA GLU A 244 -19.72 -7.85 16.50
C GLU A 244 -19.09 -6.45 16.47
N LEU A 245 -19.85 -5.45 15.97
CA LEU A 245 -19.37 -4.07 15.99
C LEU A 245 -19.61 -3.44 17.36
N ASP A 246 -18.63 -2.69 17.82
CA ASP A 246 -18.82 -1.76 18.92
C ASP A 246 -19.30 -0.40 18.34
N ASP A 247 -20.54 -0.04 18.64
CA ASP A 247 -21.20 1.21 18.19
C ASP A 247 -20.89 2.39 19.14
N ALA A 248 -19.83 2.29 19.96
CA ALA A 248 -19.46 3.36 20.87
C ALA A 248 -19.15 4.65 20.09
N ALA A 249 -19.76 5.77 20.53
CA ALA A 249 -19.59 7.05 19.89
C ALA A 249 -18.12 7.48 19.87
N MET A 250 -17.60 7.80 18.68
CA MET A 250 -16.27 8.39 18.56
C MET A 250 -16.25 9.80 19.17
N PRO A 251 -15.18 10.19 19.87
CA PRO A 251 -15.04 11.54 20.37
C PRO A 251 -15.01 12.54 19.20
N VAL A 252 -15.83 13.56 19.27
CA VAL A 252 -15.81 14.66 18.31
C VAL A 252 -14.63 15.57 18.68
N THR A 253 -13.65 15.68 17.79
CA THR A 253 -12.50 16.57 17.96
C THR A 253 -12.96 18.02 17.82
N ALA A 254 -12.56 18.89 18.74
CA ALA A 254 -12.74 20.33 18.59
C ALA A 254 -11.94 20.84 17.37
N VAL A 255 -12.52 21.74 16.60
CA VAL A 255 -11.93 22.23 15.34
C VAL A 255 -11.06 23.45 15.62
N ASP A 256 -9.72 23.31 15.46
CA ASP A 256 -8.77 24.42 15.41
C ASP A 256 -8.08 24.47 14.04
N ALA A 257 -8.64 25.20 13.10
CA ALA A 257 -8.18 25.23 11.72
C ALA A 257 -6.73 25.73 11.57
N ALA A 258 -6.30 26.70 12.37
CA ALA A 258 -4.95 27.28 12.27
C ALA A 258 -3.89 26.30 12.80
N GLY A 259 -4.15 25.62 13.90
CA GLY A 259 -3.28 24.57 14.43
C GLY A 259 -3.15 23.39 13.47
N PHE A 260 -4.23 23.00 12.82
CA PHE A 260 -4.23 21.90 11.84
C PHE A 260 -3.41 22.18 10.57
N GLU A 261 -3.41 23.41 10.05
CA GLU A 261 -2.57 23.78 8.90
C GLU A 261 -1.07 23.64 9.24
N GLN A 262 -0.65 24.14 10.40
CA GLN A 262 0.74 24.03 10.81
C GLN A 262 1.18 22.58 11.04
N GLU A 263 0.32 21.78 11.66
CA GLU A 263 0.57 20.37 11.89
C GLU A 263 0.66 19.60 10.56
N ALA A 264 -0.24 19.85 9.61
CA ALA A 264 -0.25 19.25 8.28
C ALA A 264 1.06 19.53 7.52
N LEU A 265 1.55 20.76 7.52
CA LEU A 265 2.83 21.12 6.89
C LEU A 265 4.05 20.44 7.54
N GLY A 266 3.92 20.00 8.79
CA GLY A 266 4.95 19.21 9.48
C GLY A 266 4.86 17.70 9.19
N ASN A 267 3.65 17.16 9.08
CA ASN A 267 3.39 15.73 9.15
C ASN A 267 3.03 15.08 7.81
N ARG A 268 2.41 15.81 6.87
CA ARG A 268 1.90 15.24 5.61
C ARG A 268 2.98 14.53 4.81
N PRO A 269 2.77 13.24 4.47
CA PRO A 269 3.70 12.47 3.66
C PRO A 269 3.97 13.09 2.29
N GLU A 270 2.97 13.69 1.66
CA GLU A 270 3.08 14.29 0.33
C GLU A 270 4.09 15.43 0.30
N LEU A 271 4.14 16.27 1.35
CA LEU A 271 5.13 17.35 1.42
C LEU A 271 6.52 16.80 1.72
N LYS A 272 6.63 15.79 2.59
CA LYS A 272 7.89 15.11 2.86
C LYS A 272 8.45 14.47 1.59
N LEU A 273 7.61 13.80 0.79
CA LEU A 273 8.00 13.25 -0.52
C LEU A 273 8.41 14.33 -1.51
N ALA A 274 7.70 15.47 -1.58
CA ALA A 274 8.08 16.59 -2.44
C ALA A 274 9.47 17.15 -2.07
N ARG A 275 9.80 17.29 -0.78
CA ARG A 275 11.14 17.67 -0.30
C ARG A 275 12.21 16.65 -0.68
N ILE A 276 11.90 15.36 -0.60
CA ILE A 276 12.83 14.32 -1.05
C ILE A 276 13.04 14.37 -2.57
N GLN A 277 12.00 14.63 -3.36
CA GLN A 277 12.12 14.79 -4.81
C GLN A 277 13.01 16.00 -5.18
N GLU A 278 12.92 17.09 -4.45
CA GLU A 278 13.82 18.24 -4.59
C GLU A 278 15.27 17.85 -4.23
N ALA A 279 15.48 17.14 -3.12
CA ALA A 279 16.80 16.66 -2.70
C ALA A 279 17.41 15.63 -3.68
N LEU A 280 16.59 14.78 -4.30
CA LEU A 280 17.02 13.87 -5.38
C LEU A 280 17.48 14.64 -6.62
N ALA A 281 16.77 15.70 -6.99
CA ALA A 281 17.17 16.56 -8.10
C ALA A 281 18.48 17.33 -7.79
N ASP A 282 18.68 17.79 -6.54
CA ASP A 282 19.95 18.39 -6.11
C ASP A 282 21.10 17.37 -6.18
N ALA A 283 20.89 16.15 -5.72
CA ALA A 283 21.89 15.09 -5.86
C ALA A 283 22.22 14.77 -7.33
N ALA A 284 21.24 14.85 -8.23
CA ALA A 284 21.45 14.68 -9.66
C ALA A 284 22.29 15.82 -10.26
N VAL A 285 22.14 17.07 -9.80
CA VAL A 285 23.01 18.18 -10.16
C VAL A 285 24.46 17.88 -9.74
N GLY A 286 24.66 17.31 -8.53
CA GLY A 286 25.97 16.84 -8.08
C GLY A 286 26.59 15.79 -9.01
N GLY A 287 25.81 14.80 -9.42
CA GLY A 287 26.22 13.77 -10.38
C GLY A 287 26.55 14.33 -11.78
N ALA A 288 25.78 15.32 -12.26
CA ALA A 288 26.07 16.00 -13.53
C ALA A 288 27.37 16.81 -13.47
N ARG A 289 27.67 17.47 -12.33
CA ARG A 289 28.93 18.19 -12.11
C ARG A 289 30.14 17.24 -12.06
N ALA A 290 29.98 16.04 -11.52
CA ALA A 290 31.02 15.04 -11.42
C ALA A 290 31.66 14.69 -12.79
N ARG A 291 30.91 14.81 -13.90
CA ARG A 291 31.39 14.52 -15.26
C ARG A 291 32.47 15.50 -15.75
N PHE A 292 32.58 16.68 -15.13
CA PHE A 292 33.62 17.64 -15.45
C PHE A 292 34.93 17.41 -14.69
N LEU A 293 34.94 16.42 -13.80
CA LEU A 293 36.08 16.08 -12.96
C LEU A 293 36.77 14.79 -13.47
N PRO A 294 38.08 14.61 -13.24
CA PRO A 294 38.76 13.41 -13.64
C PRO A 294 38.20 12.18 -12.89
N GLN A 295 38.27 11.03 -13.54
CA GLN A 295 38.00 9.73 -12.94
C GLN A 295 39.33 8.99 -12.79
N VAL A 296 39.56 8.37 -11.64
CA VAL A 296 40.75 7.59 -11.33
C VAL A 296 40.33 6.20 -10.93
N ALA A 297 40.78 5.21 -11.66
CA ALA A 297 40.57 3.80 -11.36
C ALA A 297 41.91 3.09 -11.17
N ALA A 298 41.96 2.15 -10.25
CA ALA A 298 43.07 1.20 -10.10
C ALA A 298 42.60 -0.18 -10.53
N GLN A 299 43.50 -0.93 -11.14
CA GLN A 299 43.23 -2.32 -11.49
C GLN A 299 44.46 -3.18 -11.18
N GLY A 300 44.23 -4.44 -10.80
CA GLY A 300 45.25 -5.43 -10.59
C GLY A 300 44.75 -6.78 -11.05
N GLY A 301 45.58 -7.54 -11.68
CA GLY A 301 45.22 -8.84 -12.18
C GLY A 301 46.30 -9.87 -12.05
N TYR A 302 45.90 -11.10 -11.97
CA TYR A 302 46.79 -12.26 -12.08
C TYR A 302 46.16 -13.26 -13.02
N GLU A 303 46.93 -13.75 -13.97
CA GLU A 303 46.47 -14.72 -14.92
C GLU A 303 47.42 -15.88 -15.05
N TRP A 304 46.87 -17.03 -15.40
CA TRP A 304 47.61 -18.23 -15.77
C TRP A 304 47.26 -18.62 -17.20
N ASN A 305 48.28 -18.89 -18.00
CA ASN A 305 48.13 -19.33 -19.39
C ASN A 305 48.88 -20.65 -19.61
N GLY A 306 48.28 -21.58 -20.32
CA GLY A 306 48.90 -22.89 -20.62
C GLY A 306 48.30 -23.61 -21.81
N GLY A 307 49.10 -24.43 -22.50
CA GLY A 307 48.63 -25.30 -23.59
C GLY A 307 47.73 -26.44 -23.11
N THR A 308 47.80 -26.77 -21.81
CA THR A 308 46.92 -27.73 -21.12
C THR A 308 46.45 -27.15 -19.81
N PHE A 309 45.36 -27.71 -19.25
CA PHE A 309 44.81 -27.26 -17.99
C PHE A 309 45.78 -27.45 -16.80
N GLY A 310 46.63 -28.43 -16.84
CA GLY A 310 47.57 -28.77 -15.75
C GLY A 310 48.93 -28.06 -15.82
N SER A 311 49.30 -27.47 -16.97
CA SER A 311 50.60 -26.81 -17.18
C SER A 311 50.36 -25.36 -17.58
N ARG A 312 50.40 -24.47 -16.58
CA ARG A 312 50.11 -23.06 -16.76
C ARG A 312 51.15 -22.18 -16.12
N GLU A 313 51.51 -21.10 -16.77
CA GLU A 313 52.47 -20.11 -16.32
C GLU A 313 51.71 -18.83 -15.89
N GLY A 314 52.17 -18.23 -14.78
CA GLY A 314 51.53 -17.08 -14.18
C GLY A 314 52.15 -15.75 -14.60
N ALA A 315 51.27 -14.74 -14.73
CA ALA A 315 51.66 -13.33 -14.94
C ALA A 315 50.75 -12.41 -14.12
N TRP A 316 51.28 -11.27 -13.70
CA TRP A 316 50.52 -10.29 -12.97
C TRP A 316 50.58 -8.92 -13.65
N MET A 317 49.54 -8.13 -13.41
CA MET A 317 49.48 -6.71 -13.82
C MET A 317 48.93 -5.85 -12.72
N VAL A 318 49.45 -4.62 -12.57
CA VAL A 318 48.89 -3.56 -11.74
C VAL A 318 48.95 -2.28 -12.57
N GLY A 319 47.87 -1.53 -12.55
CA GLY A 319 47.79 -0.27 -13.28
C GLY A 319 46.83 0.71 -12.66
N THR A 320 47.00 1.96 -12.97
CA THR A 320 46.06 3.05 -12.66
C THR A 320 45.72 3.78 -13.95
N GLU A 321 44.47 4.15 -14.09
CA GLU A 321 43.98 4.93 -15.23
C GLU A 321 43.35 6.25 -14.72
N VAL A 322 43.75 7.37 -15.31
CA VAL A 322 43.13 8.67 -15.10
C VAL A 322 42.44 9.08 -16.39
N ARG A 323 41.12 9.25 -16.34
CA ARG A 323 40.32 9.65 -17.48
C ARG A 323 39.69 11.02 -17.21
N LEU A 324 39.97 11.99 -18.05
CA LEU A 324 39.35 13.31 -18.04
C LEU A 324 38.76 13.56 -19.44
N SER A 325 37.45 13.83 -19.46
CA SER A 325 36.77 14.22 -20.68
C SER A 325 36.97 15.71 -20.93
N LEU A 326 37.68 16.05 -22.01
CA LEU A 326 37.97 17.44 -22.36
C LEU A 326 36.85 18.10 -23.18
N PHE A 327 36.20 17.32 -24.04
CA PHE A 327 35.12 17.84 -24.91
C PHE A 327 34.18 16.74 -25.36
N HIS A 328 32.87 16.91 -25.10
CA HIS A 328 31.78 16.02 -25.53
C HIS A 328 30.70 16.78 -26.31
N GLY A 329 31.08 17.70 -27.21
CA GLY A 329 30.11 18.40 -28.04
C GLY A 329 29.08 19.20 -27.24
N PHE A 330 29.48 19.80 -26.11
CA PHE A 330 28.61 20.51 -25.15
C PHE A 330 27.54 19.66 -24.43
N GLY A 331 27.51 18.34 -24.64
CA GLY A 331 26.52 17.45 -24.06
C GLY A 331 26.52 17.45 -22.52
N ASP A 332 27.69 17.50 -21.88
CA ASP A 332 27.79 17.53 -20.41
C ASP A 332 27.28 18.86 -19.82
N ARG A 333 27.48 20.00 -20.54
CA ARG A 333 26.89 21.27 -20.14
C ARG A 333 25.37 21.24 -20.23
N ALA A 334 24.81 20.72 -21.33
CA ALA A 334 23.36 20.58 -21.50
C ALA A 334 22.74 19.69 -20.42
N ARG A 335 23.39 18.59 -20.04
CA ARG A 335 22.95 17.72 -18.92
C ARG A 335 22.97 18.45 -17.57
N LEU A 336 23.99 19.26 -17.32
CA LEU A 336 24.04 20.07 -16.09
C LEU A 336 22.91 21.09 -16.06
N ASP A 337 22.61 21.74 -17.17
CA ASP A 337 21.54 22.73 -17.29
C ASP A 337 20.18 22.05 -17.16
N GLU A 338 19.97 20.87 -17.76
CA GLU A 338 18.79 20.03 -17.56
C GLU A 338 18.58 19.68 -16.09
N ALA A 339 19.63 19.22 -15.39
CA ALA A 339 19.56 18.89 -13.96
C ALA A 339 19.18 20.10 -13.10
N ARG A 340 19.73 21.29 -13.41
CA ARG A 340 19.39 22.56 -12.72
C ARG A 340 17.94 22.97 -12.94
N HIS A 341 17.43 22.86 -14.18
CA HIS A 341 16.03 23.17 -14.49
C HIS A 341 15.09 22.15 -13.81
N THR A 342 15.50 20.88 -13.73
CA THR A 342 14.77 19.86 -12.99
C THR A 342 14.70 20.21 -11.50
N LEU A 343 15.80 20.63 -10.89
CA LEU A 343 15.81 21.08 -9.49
C LEU A 343 14.85 22.28 -9.29
N ALA A 344 14.91 23.29 -10.15
CA ALA A 344 14.02 24.45 -10.06
C ALA A 344 12.53 24.04 -10.20
N ARG A 345 12.22 23.12 -11.12
CA ARG A 345 10.87 22.57 -11.26
C ARG A 345 10.41 21.84 -9.99
N ARG A 346 11.26 21.02 -9.37
CA ARG A 346 10.93 20.31 -8.12
C ARG A 346 10.69 21.24 -6.94
N ALA A 347 11.42 22.37 -6.87
CA ALA A 347 11.17 23.41 -5.85
C ALA A 347 9.76 24.01 -6.00
N LEU A 348 9.34 24.33 -7.24
CA LEU A 348 7.97 24.83 -7.52
C LEU A 348 6.89 23.76 -7.25
N GLU A 349 7.15 22.48 -7.53
CA GLU A 349 6.25 21.39 -7.22
C GLU A 349 6.07 21.25 -5.70
N ARG A 350 7.12 21.45 -4.90
CA ARG A 350 7.03 21.48 -3.43
C ARG A 350 6.17 22.65 -2.94
N GLU A 351 6.36 23.86 -3.48
CA GLU A 351 5.54 25.02 -3.13
C GLU A 351 4.05 24.79 -3.48
N LYS A 352 3.79 24.19 -4.65
CA LYS A 352 2.44 23.77 -5.02
C LYS A 352 1.85 22.76 -4.02
N ALA A 353 2.64 21.78 -3.57
CA ALA A 353 2.20 20.80 -2.58
C ALA A 353 1.84 21.46 -1.24
N GLU A 354 2.63 22.45 -0.78
CA GLU A 354 2.31 23.24 0.43
C GLU A 354 0.96 23.96 0.30
N THR A 355 0.70 24.59 -0.84
CA THR A 355 -0.56 25.28 -1.10
C THR A 355 -1.75 24.31 -1.14
N ASN A 356 -1.59 23.16 -1.79
CA ASN A 356 -2.64 22.15 -1.87
C ASN A 356 -2.96 21.57 -0.48
N ILE A 357 -1.95 21.33 0.37
CA ILE A 357 -2.16 20.84 1.73
C ILE A 357 -2.98 21.83 2.58
N ARG A 358 -2.70 23.14 2.48
CA ARG A 358 -3.49 24.15 3.18
C ARG A 358 -4.95 24.12 2.71
N LEU A 359 -5.16 24.04 1.39
CA LEU A 359 -6.52 23.94 0.82
C LEU A 359 -7.25 22.66 1.29
N ASP A 360 -6.54 21.51 1.32
CA ASP A 360 -7.10 20.25 1.78
C ASP A 360 -7.56 20.32 3.24
N VAL A 361 -6.75 20.93 4.13
CA VAL A 361 -7.12 21.11 5.55
C VAL A 361 -8.36 21.98 5.68
N GLN A 362 -8.41 23.14 5.00
CA GLN A 362 -9.57 24.02 5.04
C GLN A 362 -10.84 23.33 4.54
N ASN A 363 -10.72 22.58 3.44
CA ASN A 363 -11.84 21.79 2.92
C ASN A 363 -12.29 20.69 3.90
N ALA A 364 -11.36 19.98 4.54
CA ALA A 364 -11.69 18.93 5.50
C ALA A 364 -12.39 19.50 6.74
N VAL A 365 -11.92 20.64 7.27
CA VAL A 365 -12.57 21.37 8.37
C VAL A 365 -14.01 21.74 8.01
N SER A 366 -14.20 22.42 6.86
CA SER A 366 -15.53 22.85 6.41
C SER A 366 -16.50 21.69 6.19
N ARG A 367 -16.00 20.56 5.65
CA ARG A 367 -16.81 19.34 5.48
C ARG A 367 -17.21 18.72 6.81
N LEU A 368 -16.32 18.68 7.80
CA LEU A 368 -16.64 18.16 9.13
C LEU A 368 -17.70 19.03 9.81
N GLU A 369 -17.55 20.35 9.81
CA GLU A 369 -18.55 21.28 10.36
C GLU A 369 -19.92 21.10 9.69
N THR A 370 -19.93 20.98 8.36
CA THR A 370 -21.15 20.73 7.59
C THR A 370 -21.80 19.38 7.96
N ALA A 371 -20.99 18.33 8.11
CA ALA A 371 -21.49 17.01 8.49
C ALA A 371 -22.10 17.02 9.90
N GLN A 372 -21.48 17.70 10.87
CA GLN A 372 -21.99 17.86 12.23
C GLN A 372 -23.32 18.62 12.25
N ALA A 373 -23.43 19.70 11.47
CA ALA A 373 -24.68 20.43 11.34
C ALA A 373 -25.81 19.57 10.73
N ARG A 374 -25.50 18.80 9.68
CA ARG A 374 -26.43 17.84 9.05
C ARG A 374 -26.88 16.75 10.01
N GLU A 375 -25.98 16.23 10.85
CA GLU A 375 -26.33 15.22 11.85
C GLU A 375 -27.36 15.79 12.87
N ALA A 376 -27.13 17.00 13.35
CA ALA A 376 -28.06 17.64 14.27
C ALA A 376 -29.48 17.85 13.66
N VAL A 377 -29.53 18.32 12.40
CA VAL A 377 -30.80 18.48 11.64
C VAL A 377 -31.44 17.10 11.39
N GLY A 378 -30.67 16.08 11.00
CA GLY A 378 -31.17 14.74 10.73
C GLY A 378 -31.81 14.08 11.96
N ARG A 379 -31.18 14.22 13.13
CA ARG A 379 -31.74 13.73 14.41
C ARG A 379 -33.07 14.44 14.78
N ALA A 380 -33.14 15.75 14.59
CA ALA A 380 -34.37 16.50 14.83
C ALA A 380 -35.49 16.07 13.87
N ALA A 381 -35.21 15.92 12.58
CA ALA A 381 -36.14 15.45 11.56
C ALA A 381 -36.66 14.04 11.85
N GLU A 382 -35.81 13.13 12.28
CA GLU A 382 -36.20 11.77 12.70
C GLU A 382 -37.17 11.80 13.87
N ALA A 383 -36.87 12.57 14.92
CA ALA A 383 -37.75 12.70 16.08
C ALA A 383 -39.12 13.28 15.70
N GLN A 384 -39.16 14.31 14.84
CA GLN A 384 -40.40 14.91 14.33
C GLN A 384 -41.20 13.93 13.46
N ALA A 385 -40.56 13.18 12.59
CA ALA A 385 -41.23 12.18 11.75
C ALA A 385 -41.90 11.07 12.59
N ARG A 386 -41.19 10.57 13.61
CA ARG A 386 -41.71 9.52 14.52
C ARG A 386 -42.93 10.06 15.31
N GLU A 387 -42.90 11.30 15.80
CA GLU A 387 -44.01 11.89 16.51
C GLU A 387 -45.21 12.13 15.57
N ALA A 388 -44.97 12.62 14.35
CA ALA A 388 -46.02 12.77 13.34
C ALA A 388 -46.67 11.40 12.99
N GLN A 389 -45.88 10.34 12.85
CA GLN A 389 -46.40 8.99 12.62
C GLN A 389 -47.29 8.55 13.81
N ARG A 390 -46.83 8.76 15.04
CA ARG A 390 -47.63 8.42 16.23
C ARG A 390 -48.99 9.11 16.19
N ILE A 391 -49.03 10.44 15.96
CA ILE A 391 -50.28 11.20 15.87
C ILE A 391 -51.19 10.70 14.74
N VAL A 392 -50.63 10.41 13.55
CA VAL A 392 -51.40 9.88 12.41
C VAL A 392 -51.95 8.50 12.71
N ARG A 393 -51.19 7.65 13.39
CA ARG A 393 -51.65 6.34 13.84
C ARG A 393 -52.83 6.44 14.82
N ASP A 394 -52.74 7.28 15.84
CA ASP A 394 -53.81 7.51 16.81
C ASP A 394 -55.10 8.02 16.12
N ARG A 395 -54.96 8.90 15.13
CA ARG A 395 -56.09 9.40 14.34
C ARG A 395 -56.69 8.31 13.43
N TYR A 396 -55.88 7.46 12.82
CA TYR A 396 -56.31 6.30 12.02
C TYR A 396 -57.08 5.30 12.89
N GLU A 397 -56.60 5.01 14.08
CA GLU A 397 -57.28 4.16 15.04
C GLU A 397 -58.65 4.76 15.50
N GLY A 398 -58.69 6.07 15.64
CA GLY A 398 -59.95 6.80 15.92
C GLY A 398 -60.90 7.02 14.75
N GLY A 399 -60.56 6.53 13.55
CA GLY A 399 -61.38 6.71 12.32
C GLY A 399 -61.30 8.12 11.73
N LEU A 400 -60.33 8.95 12.15
CA LEU A 400 -60.17 10.36 11.74
C LEU A 400 -59.08 10.53 10.64
N ALA A 401 -58.43 9.47 10.22
CA ALA A 401 -57.48 9.44 9.12
C ALA A 401 -57.67 8.16 8.29
N ASP A 402 -57.27 8.19 7.03
CA ASP A 402 -57.31 7.04 6.12
C ASP A 402 -55.99 6.24 6.17
N VAL A 403 -56.01 5.08 5.57
CA VAL A 403 -54.84 4.18 5.46
C VAL A 403 -53.71 4.84 4.68
N THR A 404 -54.01 5.69 3.69
CA THR A 404 -53.02 6.39 2.88
C THR A 404 -52.19 7.37 3.73
N ALA A 405 -52.83 8.08 4.65
CA ALA A 405 -52.13 8.95 5.59
C ALA A 405 -51.19 8.16 6.52
N LEU A 406 -51.64 6.99 7.02
CA LEU A 406 -50.81 6.08 7.84
C LEU A 406 -49.57 5.61 7.08
N LEU A 407 -49.74 5.12 5.83
CA LEU A 407 -48.66 4.66 4.99
C LEU A 407 -47.67 5.77 4.65
N ARG A 408 -48.13 6.97 4.31
CA ARG A 408 -47.25 8.13 4.06
C ARG A 408 -46.43 8.52 5.30
N ALA A 409 -47.05 8.48 6.48
CA ALA A 409 -46.35 8.78 7.72
C ALA A 409 -45.26 7.70 8.03
N ALA A 410 -45.53 6.43 7.74
CA ALA A 410 -44.54 5.35 7.86
C ALA A 410 -43.35 5.51 6.89
N GLU A 411 -43.63 5.87 5.63
CA GLU A 411 -42.59 6.14 4.62
C GLU A 411 -41.72 7.36 5.03
N ALA A 412 -42.34 8.42 5.60
CA ALA A 412 -41.62 9.59 6.09
C ALA A 412 -40.65 9.26 7.24
N VAL A 413 -41.05 8.41 8.18
CA VAL A 413 -40.16 7.92 9.25
C VAL A 413 -38.99 7.15 8.69
N GLN A 414 -39.22 6.20 7.76
CA GLN A 414 -38.16 5.44 7.14
C GLN A 414 -37.10 6.33 6.43
N ALA A 415 -37.59 7.33 5.68
CA ALA A 415 -36.73 8.29 5.01
C ALA A 415 -35.90 9.10 6.01
N ALA A 416 -36.52 9.58 7.10
CA ALA A 416 -35.85 10.37 8.13
C ALA A 416 -34.83 9.55 8.92
N GLU A 417 -35.12 8.28 9.26
CA GLU A 417 -34.21 7.36 9.91
C GLU A 417 -32.99 7.05 9.02
N ALA A 418 -33.20 6.76 7.74
CA ALA A 418 -32.13 6.52 6.78
C ALA A 418 -31.21 7.75 6.65
N GLN A 419 -31.80 8.96 6.62
CA GLN A 419 -31.04 10.20 6.52
C GLN A 419 -30.24 10.48 7.81
N ALA A 420 -30.82 10.25 9.00
CA ALA A 420 -30.14 10.45 10.28
C ALA A 420 -28.95 9.50 10.44
N ILE A 421 -29.11 8.22 10.06
CA ILE A 421 -28.03 7.21 10.05
C ILE A 421 -26.92 7.63 9.07
N ALA A 422 -27.28 8.05 7.86
CA ALA A 422 -26.30 8.49 6.87
C ALA A 422 -25.52 9.71 7.35
N ALA A 423 -26.17 10.70 7.97
CA ALA A 423 -25.53 11.89 8.51
C ALA A 423 -24.57 11.54 9.67
N ARG A 424 -24.94 10.63 10.57
CA ARG A 424 -24.06 10.17 11.65
C ARG A 424 -22.80 9.48 11.13
N VAL A 425 -22.94 8.64 10.12
CA VAL A 425 -21.77 7.97 9.48
C VAL A 425 -20.92 9.00 8.73
N ASP A 426 -21.53 10.02 8.11
CA ASP A 426 -20.81 11.09 7.41
C ASP A 426 -19.89 11.87 8.37
N VAL A 427 -20.33 12.20 9.58
CA VAL A 427 -19.47 12.81 10.61
C VAL A 427 -18.23 11.97 10.89
N LEU A 428 -18.38 10.64 11.02
CA LEU A 428 -17.26 9.71 11.22
C LEU A 428 -16.26 9.76 10.05
N LEU A 429 -16.78 9.76 8.83
CA LEU A 429 -15.96 9.81 7.61
C LEU A 429 -15.21 11.13 7.46
N GLN A 430 -15.89 12.27 7.72
CA GLN A 430 -15.26 13.58 7.64
C GLN A 430 -14.22 13.79 8.76
N ALA A 431 -14.43 13.23 9.94
CA ALA A 431 -13.44 13.23 11.01
C ALA A 431 -12.18 12.47 10.60
N ALA A 432 -12.31 11.27 10.01
CA ALA A 432 -11.15 10.50 9.49
C ALA A 432 -10.45 11.22 8.32
N ALA A 433 -11.21 11.88 7.45
CA ALA A 433 -10.67 12.69 6.36
C ALA A 433 -9.87 13.90 6.89
N LEU A 434 -10.30 14.52 8.00
CA LEU A 434 -9.55 15.59 8.66
C LEU A 434 -8.26 15.07 9.29
N GLU A 435 -8.29 13.93 10.00
CA GLU A 435 -7.08 13.31 10.56
C GLU A 435 -6.03 13.03 9.45
N ARG A 436 -6.47 12.49 8.32
CA ARG A 436 -5.61 12.32 7.13
C ARG A 436 -5.10 13.65 6.59
N ALA A 437 -5.97 14.68 6.49
CA ALA A 437 -5.59 15.99 5.98
C ALA A 437 -4.53 16.67 6.85
N VAL A 438 -4.53 16.40 8.16
CA VAL A 438 -3.54 16.87 9.14
C VAL A 438 -2.27 16.00 9.12
N GLY A 439 -2.34 14.77 8.60
CA GLY A 439 -1.19 13.85 8.49
C GLY A 439 -1.04 12.90 9.68
N ARG A 440 -2.16 12.59 10.34
CA ARG A 440 -2.23 11.61 11.45
C ARG A 440 -2.65 10.22 11.00
#